data_15d6425a44fb22fca72a6392cc1cd76e
#
_entry.id   15d6425a44fb22fca72a6392cc1cd76e
#
_cell.length_a   1.000
_cell.length_b   1.000
_cell.length_c   1.000
_cell.angle_alpha   90.00
_cell.angle_beta   90.00
_cell.angle_gamma   90.00
#
_symmetry.space_group_name_H-M   'P 1'
#
loop_
_entity.id
_entity.type
_entity.pdbx_description
1 polymer ?
#
loop_
_entity_poly.entity_id
_entity_poly.type
_entity_poly.pdbx_seq_one_letter_code
_entity_poly.pdbx_strand_id
1 'polypeptide(L)'
;MKIDKIYIISLEANKPEAQGKIMEKIDALQLPYAVAWEIVQGFDGRSGEILPGYSVYKGWNLGDATWNDWWKRDVTPGEIGCAISHHMVWQKIIDDKVEVALILEDDFHKVTSFNNPMIPEVEYDIAFLGRHALFPGNELLVAHNWVETLSSYNAHAYIIKHNTALTLLNEYNFTENLITPDEFLTATFTKHRREDIAELFPPKLKAIAPTVNFIEQDRPHVESSTEPANTNINLMKKTNQPYFEILDDSDWDTWKSKYLNHTTAKGEYDLMLDDLGNNIYEFPLFTDKFCRDAIALAETLDKWTIDRHEFYPTNDVLLPELGLD
;
A
#
# COMPACT_ATOMS: atom_id res chain seq x y z
N MET A 1 15.06 18.05 1.55
CA MET A 1 15.49 17.72 0.16
C MET A 1 14.41 18.20 -0.80
N LYS A 2 14.77 18.54 -2.04
CA LYS A 2 13.84 19.03 -3.07
C LYS A 2 13.60 17.93 -4.09
N ILE A 3 12.33 17.69 -4.47
CA ILE A 3 11.95 16.84 -5.59
C ILE A 3 12.17 17.62 -6.88
N ASP A 4 12.87 17.04 -7.86
CA ASP A 4 13.16 17.69 -9.14
C ASP A 4 12.06 17.42 -10.17
N LYS A 5 11.48 16.21 -10.15
CA LYS A 5 10.40 15.82 -11.06
C LYS A 5 9.45 14.79 -10.43
N ILE A 6 8.19 14.85 -10.81
CA ILE A 6 7.15 13.87 -10.45
C ILE A 6 6.80 13.07 -11.70
N TYR A 7 6.79 11.76 -11.58
CA TYR A 7 6.28 10.84 -12.59
C TYR A 7 5.01 10.19 -12.07
N ILE A 8 3.95 10.24 -12.86
CA ILE A 8 2.66 9.64 -12.54
C ILE A 8 2.40 8.50 -13.52
N ILE A 9 2.35 7.28 -13.03
CA ILE A 9 2.03 6.10 -13.83
C ILE A 9 0.52 6.04 -14.02
N SER A 10 0.04 6.01 -15.27
CA SER A 10 -1.37 5.86 -15.59
C SER A 10 -1.58 5.04 -16.85
N LEU A 11 -2.54 4.12 -16.81
CA LEU A 11 -2.98 3.41 -18.01
C LEU A 11 -3.75 4.32 -18.99
N GLU A 12 -4.22 5.44 -18.50
CA GLU A 12 -5.05 6.41 -19.24
C GLU A 12 -4.32 7.73 -19.54
N ALA A 13 -2.96 7.71 -19.53
CA ALA A 13 -2.12 8.90 -19.71
C ALA A 13 -2.52 9.81 -20.89
N ASN A 14 -3.07 9.25 -21.96
CA ASN A 14 -3.47 9.97 -23.16
C ASN A 14 -4.93 10.44 -23.14
N LYS A 15 -5.71 10.16 -22.08
CA LYS A 15 -7.11 10.61 -21.98
C LYS A 15 -7.20 11.98 -21.32
N PRO A 16 -7.78 13.00 -21.95
CA PRO A 16 -7.86 14.36 -21.39
C PRO A 16 -8.55 14.42 -20.02
N GLU A 17 -9.56 13.57 -19.79
CA GLU A 17 -10.27 13.50 -18.51
C GLU A 17 -9.37 12.98 -17.39
N ALA A 18 -8.59 11.93 -17.64
CA ALA A 18 -7.62 11.42 -16.68
C ALA A 18 -6.52 12.44 -16.38
N GLN A 19 -6.02 13.12 -17.41
CA GLN A 19 -5.03 14.19 -17.24
C GLN A 19 -5.58 15.32 -16.36
N GLY A 20 -6.85 15.73 -16.54
CA GLY A 20 -7.49 16.74 -15.71
C GLY A 20 -7.56 16.34 -14.24
N LYS A 21 -7.99 15.11 -13.94
CA LYS A 21 -8.04 14.57 -12.56
C LYS A 21 -6.66 14.48 -11.91
N ILE A 22 -5.65 14.03 -12.66
CA ILE A 22 -4.28 13.96 -12.18
C ILE A 22 -3.73 15.36 -11.88
N MET A 23 -4.01 16.34 -12.73
CA MET A 23 -3.60 17.73 -12.48
C MET A 23 -4.20 18.27 -11.18
N GLU A 24 -5.49 18.05 -10.94
CA GLU A 24 -6.15 18.43 -9.68
C GLU A 24 -5.49 17.76 -8.46
N LYS A 25 -5.15 16.47 -8.57
CA LYS A 25 -4.46 15.74 -7.49
C LYS A 25 -3.04 16.28 -7.24
N ILE A 26 -2.30 16.63 -8.29
CA ILE A 26 -0.96 17.24 -8.17
C ILE A 26 -1.06 18.64 -7.51
N ASP A 27 -2.01 19.46 -7.91
CA ASP A 27 -2.25 20.76 -7.29
C ASP A 27 -2.61 20.62 -5.80
N ALA A 28 -3.37 19.58 -5.44
CA ALA A 28 -3.73 19.27 -4.06
C ALA A 28 -2.52 18.87 -3.20
N LEU A 29 -1.40 18.43 -3.78
CA LEU A 29 -0.18 18.14 -3.01
C LEU A 29 0.38 19.41 -2.35
N GLN A 30 0.16 20.59 -2.92
CA GLN A 30 0.59 21.88 -2.37
C GLN A 30 2.08 21.89 -2.02
N LEU A 31 2.92 21.41 -2.93
CA LEU A 31 4.35 21.44 -2.73
C LEU A 31 4.85 22.90 -2.58
N PRO A 32 5.82 23.17 -1.70
CA PRO A 32 6.25 24.53 -1.36
C PRO A 32 7.03 25.22 -2.48
N TYR A 33 7.25 24.54 -3.60
CA TYR A 33 7.95 25.02 -4.79
C TYR A 33 7.37 24.38 -6.06
N ALA A 34 7.53 25.05 -7.18
CA ALA A 34 7.10 24.47 -8.46
C ALA A 34 7.99 23.26 -8.82
N VAL A 35 7.35 22.15 -9.13
CA VAL A 35 7.98 20.90 -9.56
C VAL A 35 7.46 20.53 -10.94
N ALA A 36 8.33 20.15 -11.84
CA ALA A 36 7.94 19.56 -13.11
C ALA A 36 7.28 18.20 -12.88
N TRP A 37 6.23 17.90 -13.62
CA TRP A 37 5.57 16.59 -13.55
C TRP A 37 5.23 16.07 -14.94
N GLU A 38 5.11 14.76 -15.06
CA GLU A 38 4.80 14.08 -16.32
C GLU A 38 3.95 12.83 -16.02
N ILE A 39 2.92 12.61 -16.85
CA ILE A 39 2.16 11.37 -16.82
C ILE A 39 2.85 10.39 -17.77
N VAL A 40 3.27 9.26 -17.21
CA VAL A 40 3.90 8.17 -17.96
C VAL A 40 2.83 7.15 -18.32
N GLN A 41 2.73 6.81 -19.60
CA GLN A 41 1.84 5.75 -20.05
C GLN A 41 2.29 4.43 -19.44
N GLY A 42 1.48 3.88 -18.55
CA GLY A 42 1.68 2.57 -17.97
C GLY A 42 1.49 1.44 -19.00
N PHE A 43 2.13 0.33 -18.78
CA PHE A 43 1.95 -0.88 -19.57
C PHE A 43 0.70 -1.65 -19.08
N ASP A 44 -0.24 -1.90 -19.97
CA ASP A 44 -1.44 -2.66 -19.65
C ASP A 44 -1.20 -4.16 -19.84
N GLY A 45 -0.86 -4.86 -18.75
CA GLY A 45 -0.63 -6.30 -18.76
C GLY A 45 -1.88 -7.15 -19.00
N ARG A 46 -3.09 -6.57 -18.92
CA ARG A 46 -4.36 -7.32 -19.05
C ARG A 46 -4.56 -7.95 -20.43
N SER A 47 -3.82 -7.50 -21.45
CA SER A 47 -3.79 -8.17 -22.75
C SER A 47 -3.22 -9.59 -22.68
N GLY A 48 -2.49 -9.93 -21.60
CA GLY A 48 -1.74 -11.18 -21.47
C GLY A 48 -0.42 -11.20 -22.24
N GLU A 49 -0.10 -10.12 -22.95
CA GLU A 49 1.20 -9.97 -23.63
C GLU A 49 2.22 -9.43 -22.63
N ILE A 50 3.46 -9.90 -22.74
CA ILE A 50 4.61 -9.39 -22.00
C ILE A 50 5.58 -8.77 -23.00
N LEU A 51 6.10 -7.59 -22.68
CA LEU A 51 7.07 -6.91 -23.55
C LEU A 51 8.31 -7.78 -23.76
N PRO A 52 8.92 -7.76 -24.96
CA PRO A 52 10.19 -8.42 -25.19
C PRO A 52 11.25 -7.98 -24.19
N GLY A 53 12.00 -8.93 -23.66
CA GLY A 53 13.03 -8.68 -22.63
C GLY A 53 12.51 -8.78 -21.20
N TYR A 54 11.22 -9.04 -21.00
CA TYR A 54 10.67 -9.31 -19.68
C TYR A 54 10.17 -10.76 -19.55
N SER A 55 10.31 -11.32 -18.38
CA SER A 55 9.73 -12.61 -18.02
C SER A 55 9.37 -12.67 -16.54
N VAL A 56 8.25 -13.31 -16.22
CA VAL A 56 7.80 -13.52 -14.84
C VAL A 56 8.67 -14.55 -14.15
N TYR A 57 8.99 -14.31 -12.88
CA TYR A 57 9.71 -15.28 -12.05
C TYR A 57 8.90 -16.58 -11.91
N LYS A 58 9.43 -17.67 -12.46
CA LYS A 58 8.75 -18.98 -12.51
C LYS A 58 8.57 -19.64 -11.14
N GLY A 59 9.36 -19.23 -10.16
CA GLY A 59 9.27 -19.74 -8.79
C GLY A 59 8.21 -19.05 -7.94
N TRP A 60 7.52 -18.02 -8.46
CA TRP A 60 6.62 -17.19 -7.64
C TRP A 60 5.56 -18.00 -6.90
N ASN A 61 4.83 -18.87 -7.58
CA ASN A 61 3.76 -19.70 -7.01
C ASN A 61 4.24 -21.05 -6.40
N LEU A 62 5.54 -21.30 -6.37
CA LEU A 62 6.14 -22.54 -5.85
C LEU A 62 6.74 -22.38 -4.44
N GLY A 63 6.83 -21.14 -3.94
CA GLY A 63 7.39 -20.84 -2.63
C GLY A 63 6.50 -21.28 -1.47
N ASP A 64 7.09 -21.41 -0.28
CA ASP A 64 6.33 -21.63 0.94
C ASP A 64 5.45 -20.39 1.22
N ALA A 65 4.16 -20.59 1.14
CA ALA A 65 3.15 -19.55 1.24
C ALA A 65 2.37 -19.61 2.56
N THR A 66 2.98 -20.10 3.63
CA THR A 66 2.36 -20.13 4.97
C THR A 66 2.04 -18.74 5.52
N TRP A 67 2.69 -17.72 4.97
CA TRP A 67 2.58 -16.33 5.40
C TRP A 67 1.60 -15.48 4.59
N ASN A 68 1.46 -15.79 3.30
CA ASN A 68 0.77 -14.90 2.38
C ASN A 68 0.14 -15.71 1.25
N ASP A 69 -1.17 -15.69 1.18
CA ASP A 69 -1.92 -16.39 0.14
C ASP A 69 -1.63 -15.86 -1.27
N TRP A 70 -1.16 -14.61 -1.40
CA TRP A 70 -0.72 -14.03 -2.67
C TRP A 70 0.42 -14.81 -3.32
N TRP A 71 1.26 -15.47 -2.52
CA TRP A 71 2.35 -16.30 -3.03
C TRP A 71 1.91 -17.69 -3.52
N LYS A 72 0.62 -18.04 -3.33
CA LYS A 72 0.06 -19.34 -3.79
C LYS A 72 -0.52 -19.26 -5.19
N ARG A 73 -0.54 -18.11 -5.82
CA ARG A 73 -1.08 -17.88 -7.16
C ARG A 73 -0.01 -17.33 -8.10
N ASP A 74 -0.27 -17.38 -9.40
CA ASP A 74 0.58 -16.71 -10.38
C ASP A 74 0.50 -15.18 -10.20
N VAL A 75 1.57 -14.48 -10.59
CA VAL A 75 1.54 -13.04 -10.75
C VAL A 75 0.47 -12.70 -11.79
N THR A 76 -0.46 -11.82 -11.45
CA THR A 76 -1.56 -11.48 -12.36
C THR A 76 -1.08 -10.61 -13.52
N PRO A 77 -1.81 -10.60 -14.65
CA PRO A 77 -1.49 -9.70 -15.76
C PRO A 77 -1.41 -8.23 -15.36
N GLY A 78 -2.27 -7.76 -14.46
CA GLY A 78 -2.23 -6.39 -13.94
C GLY A 78 -0.98 -6.11 -13.12
N GLU A 79 -0.56 -7.05 -12.26
CA GLU A 79 0.69 -6.93 -11.48
C GLU A 79 1.92 -6.92 -12.39
N ILE A 80 1.92 -7.74 -13.47
CA ILE A 80 2.97 -7.71 -14.49
C ILE A 80 3.02 -6.33 -15.13
N GLY A 81 1.86 -5.78 -15.50
CA GLY A 81 1.75 -4.44 -16.07
C GLY A 81 2.28 -3.35 -15.14
N CYS A 82 1.93 -3.42 -13.85
CA CYS A 82 2.42 -2.53 -12.82
C CYS A 82 3.96 -2.62 -12.68
N ALA A 83 4.51 -3.83 -12.58
CA ALA A 83 5.95 -4.06 -12.48
C ALA A 83 6.74 -3.49 -13.67
N ILE A 84 6.26 -3.73 -14.89
CA ILE A 84 6.85 -3.16 -16.12
C ILE A 84 6.76 -1.63 -16.11
N SER A 85 5.63 -1.08 -15.69
CA SER A 85 5.42 0.38 -15.64
C SER A 85 6.40 1.08 -14.69
N HIS A 86 6.62 0.52 -13.50
CA HIS A 86 7.61 1.03 -12.55
C HIS A 86 9.03 0.94 -13.13
N HIS A 87 9.40 -0.19 -13.75
CA HIS A 87 10.70 -0.33 -14.39
C HIS A 87 10.91 0.70 -15.52
N MET A 88 9.88 0.96 -16.33
CA MET A 88 9.93 2.01 -17.36
C MET A 88 10.16 3.41 -16.75
N VAL A 89 9.57 3.72 -15.61
CA VAL A 89 9.80 4.99 -14.90
C VAL A 89 11.22 5.07 -14.36
N TRP A 90 11.80 4.01 -13.82
CA TRP A 90 13.21 4.02 -13.38
C TRP A 90 14.15 4.29 -14.56
N GLN A 91 13.92 3.67 -15.72
CA GLN A 91 14.69 3.97 -16.93
C GLN A 91 14.52 5.43 -17.34
N LYS A 92 13.30 5.94 -17.30
CA LYS A 92 13.01 7.33 -17.65
C LYS A 92 13.69 8.35 -16.72
N ILE A 93 13.85 8.05 -15.43
CA ILE A 93 14.60 8.88 -14.48
C ILE A 93 16.05 9.03 -14.94
N ILE A 94 16.66 7.94 -15.45
CA ILE A 94 18.03 7.95 -15.97
C ILE A 94 18.11 8.76 -17.27
N ASP A 95 17.21 8.49 -18.20
CA ASP A 95 17.19 9.16 -19.51
C ASP A 95 16.98 10.67 -19.38
N ASP A 96 16.11 11.09 -18.47
CA ASP A 96 15.80 12.51 -18.18
C ASP A 96 16.85 13.16 -17.25
N LYS A 97 17.80 12.39 -16.70
CA LYS A 97 18.85 12.85 -15.77
C LYS A 97 18.28 13.54 -14.52
N VAL A 98 17.21 12.98 -13.96
CA VAL A 98 16.55 13.52 -12.76
C VAL A 98 17.28 13.03 -11.52
N GLU A 99 17.71 13.94 -10.65
CA GLU A 99 18.46 13.59 -9.43
C GLU A 99 17.56 13.05 -8.34
N VAL A 100 16.36 13.63 -8.16
CA VAL A 100 15.38 13.22 -7.15
C VAL A 100 14.00 13.17 -7.78
N ALA A 101 13.44 11.97 -7.90
CA ALA A 101 12.15 11.74 -8.51
C ALA A 101 11.11 11.28 -7.46
N LEU A 102 9.91 11.84 -7.52
CA LEU A 102 8.71 11.28 -6.88
C LEU A 102 7.96 10.46 -7.93
N ILE A 103 7.65 9.21 -7.59
CA ILE A 103 6.87 8.30 -8.42
C ILE A 103 5.52 8.10 -7.76
N LEU A 104 4.45 8.25 -8.53
CA LEU A 104 3.06 8.11 -8.09
C LEU A 104 2.30 7.17 -9.05
N GLU A 105 1.37 6.38 -8.54
CA GLU A 105 0.31 5.75 -9.33
C GLU A 105 -0.88 6.72 -9.43
N ASP A 106 -1.71 6.65 -10.47
CA ASP A 106 -2.75 7.64 -10.74
C ASP A 106 -3.93 7.65 -9.75
N ASP A 107 -4.04 6.61 -8.93
CA ASP A 107 -5.01 6.49 -7.85
C ASP A 107 -4.56 7.11 -6.51
N PHE A 108 -3.43 7.83 -6.50
CA PHE A 108 -2.95 8.52 -5.31
C PHE A 108 -3.90 9.64 -4.86
N HIS A 109 -3.98 9.85 -3.54
CA HIS A 109 -4.53 11.08 -2.97
C HIS A 109 -3.73 11.54 -1.74
N LYS A 110 -3.73 12.85 -1.51
CA LYS A 110 -3.08 13.46 -0.36
C LYS A 110 -3.92 13.27 0.90
N VAL A 111 -3.30 12.82 1.98
CA VAL A 111 -3.96 12.83 3.30
C VAL A 111 -4.08 14.26 3.82
N THR A 112 -5.26 14.66 4.30
CA THR A 112 -5.61 16.05 4.64
C THR A 112 -4.74 16.70 5.72
N SER A 113 -4.14 15.91 6.60
CA SER A 113 -3.23 16.40 7.66
C SER A 113 -1.82 16.73 7.18
N PHE A 114 -1.55 16.59 5.89
CA PHE A 114 -0.23 16.72 5.32
C PHE A 114 0.11 18.18 4.95
N ASN A 115 0.82 18.84 5.83
CA ASN A 115 1.43 20.14 5.56
C ASN A 115 2.93 19.95 5.29
N ASN A 116 3.30 19.75 4.01
CA ASN A 116 4.65 19.69 3.51
C ASN A 116 5.54 18.55 4.11
N PRO A 117 5.83 17.47 3.34
CA PRO A 117 6.76 16.44 3.78
C PRO A 117 8.16 17.05 3.89
N MET A 118 8.58 17.38 5.08
CA MET A 118 10.00 17.58 5.31
C MET A 118 10.66 16.19 5.33
N ILE A 119 11.12 15.75 4.16
CA ILE A 119 11.95 14.55 4.08
C ILE A 119 13.21 14.82 4.88
N PRO A 120 13.54 13.99 5.88
CA PRO A 120 14.65 14.25 6.78
C PRO A 120 15.98 14.21 6.03
N GLU A 121 16.95 14.95 6.55
CA GLU A 121 18.34 14.92 6.06
C GLU A 121 19.07 13.70 6.64
N VAL A 122 18.55 12.51 6.39
CA VAL A 122 19.18 11.23 6.72
C VAL A 122 19.59 10.52 5.43
N GLU A 123 20.48 9.56 5.54
CA GLU A 123 20.88 8.73 4.40
C GLU A 123 19.76 7.75 4.06
N TYR A 124 19.29 7.77 2.82
CA TYR A 124 18.33 6.80 2.27
C TYR A 124 18.46 6.71 0.75
N ASP A 125 17.98 5.64 0.18
CA ASP A 125 17.84 5.40 -1.26
C ASP A 125 16.39 5.53 -1.69
N ILE A 126 15.46 5.00 -0.89
CA ILE A 126 14.01 5.04 -1.13
C ILE A 126 13.34 5.76 0.05
N ALA A 127 12.47 6.72 -0.23
CA ALA A 127 11.59 7.33 0.78
C ALA A 127 10.14 7.13 0.38
N PHE A 128 9.43 6.24 1.07
CA PHE A 128 8.00 6.08 0.86
C PHE A 128 7.25 7.31 1.37
N LEU A 129 6.23 7.75 0.65
CA LEU A 129 5.26 8.74 1.12
C LEU A 129 3.91 8.09 1.44
N GLY A 130 3.68 6.90 0.90
CA GLY A 130 2.53 6.05 1.18
C GLY A 130 2.91 4.59 1.04
N ARG A 131 2.52 3.76 2.01
CA ARG A 131 2.81 2.33 2.05
C ARG A 131 1.89 1.61 3.03
N HIS A 132 1.83 0.31 2.92
CA HIS A 132 1.28 -0.55 3.96
C HIS A 132 2.43 -1.22 4.74
N ALA A 133 2.67 -0.76 5.98
CA ALA A 133 3.72 -1.31 6.84
C ALA A 133 3.27 -2.65 7.44
N LEU A 134 4.08 -3.71 7.28
CA LEU A 134 3.75 -5.02 7.85
C LEU A 134 4.14 -5.14 9.33
N PHE A 135 5.19 -4.42 9.75
CA PHE A 135 5.73 -4.52 11.12
C PHE A 135 6.06 -3.14 11.70
N PRO A 136 5.08 -2.22 11.79
CA PRO A 136 5.36 -0.84 12.20
C PRO A 136 5.97 -0.74 13.61
N GLY A 137 5.65 -1.67 14.51
CA GLY A 137 6.22 -1.72 15.85
C GLY A 137 7.70 -2.11 15.94
N ASN A 138 8.28 -2.64 14.86
CA ASN A 138 9.67 -3.09 14.81
C ASN A 138 10.59 -2.11 14.04
N GLU A 139 10.01 -1.07 13.46
CA GLU A 139 10.76 -0.09 12.68
C GLU A 139 11.49 0.91 13.58
N LEU A 140 12.70 1.31 13.19
CA LEU A 140 13.54 2.21 13.98
C LEU A 140 13.30 3.66 13.61
N LEU A 141 13.03 4.51 14.60
CA LEU A 141 12.91 5.95 14.39
C LEU A 141 14.28 6.53 14.01
N VAL A 142 14.38 7.15 12.82
CA VAL A 142 15.60 7.77 12.30
C VAL A 142 15.53 9.30 12.28
N ALA A 143 14.33 9.87 12.31
CA ALA A 143 14.09 11.30 12.45
C ALA A 143 12.68 11.53 13.03
N HIS A 144 12.32 12.79 13.33
CA HIS A 144 10.98 13.10 13.80
C HIS A 144 9.92 12.61 12.80
N ASN A 145 9.04 11.70 13.24
CA ASN A 145 8.00 11.06 12.44
C ASN A 145 8.50 10.27 11.21
N TRP A 146 9.77 9.85 11.18
CA TRP A 146 10.32 9.01 10.12
C TRP A 146 11.04 7.80 10.70
N VAL A 147 10.85 6.67 10.06
CA VAL A 147 11.44 5.38 10.43
C VAL A 147 12.30 4.82 9.31
N GLU A 148 13.33 4.06 9.67
CA GLU A 148 13.93 3.09 8.76
C GLU A 148 12.93 1.95 8.61
N THR A 149 12.43 1.76 7.37
CA THR A 149 11.30 0.86 7.13
C THR A 149 11.76 -0.58 6.95
N LEU A 150 10.94 -1.48 7.41
CA LEU A 150 11.03 -2.91 7.16
C LEU A 150 10.10 -3.31 5.99
N SER A 151 9.62 -4.56 5.99
CA SER A 151 8.72 -5.05 4.94
C SER A 151 7.48 -4.17 4.79
N SER A 152 7.25 -3.73 3.58
CA SER A 152 6.17 -2.80 3.22
C SER A 152 5.54 -3.23 1.92
N TYR A 153 4.22 -3.09 1.81
CA TYR A 153 3.48 -3.26 0.56
C TYR A 153 3.03 -1.90 0.03
N ASN A 154 2.52 -1.92 -1.19
CA ASN A 154 2.10 -0.78 -1.99
C ASN A 154 3.28 0.08 -2.47
N ALA A 155 3.37 0.23 -3.78
CA ALA A 155 4.38 1.05 -4.45
C ALA A 155 3.80 2.34 -5.06
N HIS A 156 2.65 2.81 -4.56
CA HIS A 156 1.88 3.89 -5.17
C HIS A 156 2.47 5.29 -4.98
N ALA A 157 3.37 5.50 -3.97
CA ALA A 157 3.95 6.81 -3.69
C ALA A 157 5.31 6.69 -3.02
N TYR A 158 6.39 6.91 -3.77
CA TYR A 158 7.75 6.86 -3.23
C TYR A 158 8.72 7.76 -3.99
N ILE A 159 9.77 8.16 -3.30
CA ILE A 159 10.85 8.98 -3.84
C ILE A 159 12.10 8.12 -3.97
N ILE A 160 12.79 8.24 -5.10
CA ILE A 160 14.12 7.66 -5.33
C ILE A 160 15.08 8.70 -5.91
N LYS A 161 16.36 8.42 -5.72
CA LYS A 161 17.45 9.19 -6.32
C LYS A 161 17.87 8.58 -7.65
N HIS A 162 18.57 9.36 -8.48
CA HIS A 162 19.15 8.90 -9.74
C HIS A 162 19.99 7.62 -9.56
N ASN A 163 20.90 7.63 -8.58
CA ASN A 163 21.73 6.46 -8.30
C ASN A 163 20.94 5.26 -7.83
N THR A 164 19.83 5.46 -7.11
CA THR A 164 18.91 4.37 -6.73
C THR A 164 18.28 3.74 -7.97
N ALA A 165 17.81 4.56 -8.91
CA ALA A 165 17.28 4.06 -10.18
C ALA A 165 18.34 3.25 -10.96
N LEU A 166 19.60 3.71 -11.00
CA LEU A 166 20.70 2.96 -11.60
C LEU A 166 20.92 1.60 -10.91
N THR A 167 20.88 1.57 -9.58
CA THR A 167 21.02 0.32 -8.82
C THR A 167 19.86 -0.64 -9.12
N LEU A 168 18.61 -0.16 -9.12
CA LEU A 168 17.42 -0.97 -9.43
C LEU A 168 17.50 -1.58 -10.84
N LEU A 169 18.03 -0.84 -11.81
CA LEU A 169 18.12 -1.27 -13.20
C LEU A 169 19.30 -2.22 -13.49
N ASN A 170 20.45 -2.02 -12.83
CA ASN A 170 21.69 -2.66 -13.25
C ASN A 170 22.17 -3.76 -12.28
N GLU A 171 21.75 -3.70 -11.01
CA GLU A 171 22.26 -4.63 -10.00
C GLU A 171 21.30 -5.76 -9.67
N TYR A 172 20.11 -5.75 -10.27
CA TYR A 172 19.11 -6.79 -10.14
C TYR A 172 18.62 -7.28 -11.49
N ASN A 173 18.41 -8.59 -11.62
CA ASN A 173 17.84 -9.20 -12.84
C ASN A 173 16.31 -9.12 -12.81
N PHE A 174 15.76 -7.93 -12.54
CA PHE A 174 14.31 -7.74 -12.36
C PHE A 174 13.53 -8.04 -13.64
N THR A 175 14.03 -7.62 -14.81
CA THR A 175 13.34 -7.86 -16.09
C THR A 175 13.21 -9.33 -16.45
N GLU A 176 14.17 -10.17 -16.05
CA GLU A 176 14.15 -11.62 -16.26
C GLU A 176 13.35 -12.38 -15.19
N ASN A 177 13.04 -11.71 -14.08
CA ASN A 177 12.39 -12.29 -12.91
C ASN A 177 11.34 -11.35 -12.33
N LEU A 178 10.37 -10.94 -13.15
CA LEU A 178 9.31 -10.06 -12.70
C LEU A 178 8.51 -10.69 -11.55
N ILE A 179 8.39 -9.92 -10.50
CA ILE A 179 7.43 -10.08 -9.39
C ILE A 179 6.69 -8.75 -9.21
N THR A 180 5.76 -8.69 -8.29
CA THR A 180 5.06 -7.42 -8.00
C THR A 180 6.04 -6.34 -7.54
N PRO A 181 5.84 -5.05 -7.92
CA PRO A 181 6.82 -4.00 -7.64
C PRO A 181 7.03 -3.73 -6.14
N ASP A 182 6.02 -3.92 -5.33
CA ASP A 182 6.09 -3.75 -3.88
C ASP A 182 6.92 -4.86 -3.20
N GLU A 183 6.76 -6.12 -3.60
CA GLU A 183 7.62 -7.22 -3.12
C GLU A 183 9.07 -7.04 -3.59
N PHE A 184 9.27 -6.63 -4.86
CA PHE A 184 10.61 -6.35 -5.37
C PHE A 184 11.27 -5.20 -4.61
N LEU A 185 10.61 -4.04 -4.49
CA LEU A 185 11.17 -2.91 -3.76
C LEU A 185 11.51 -3.31 -2.32
N THR A 186 10.58 -4.00 -1.64
CA THR A 186 10.82 -4.51 -0.28
C THR A 186 12.08 -5.38 -0.21
N ALA A 187 12.26 -6.31 -1.15
CA ALA A 187 13.44 -7.17 -1.17
C ALA A 187 14.76 -6.38 -1.33
N THR A 188 14.73 -5.21 -1.98
CA THR A 188 15.94 -4.41 -2.21
C THR A 188 16.50 -3.74 -0.96
N PHE A 189 15.71 -3.54 0.09
CA PHE A 189 16.15 -2.86 1.33
C PHE A 189 15.99 -3.69 2.61
N THR A 190 15.25 -4.79 2.58
CA THR A 190 15.16 -5.74 3.71
C THR A 190 15.19 -7.18 3.21
N LYS A 191 15.69 -8.11 4.02
CA LYS A 191 15.69 -9.52 3.64
C LYS A 191 14.26 -10.00 3.44
N HIS A 192 13.93 -10.38 2.21
CA HIS A 192 12.61 -10.93 1.90
C HIS A 192 12.35 -12.22 2.70
N ARG A 193 11.10 -12.47 3.10
CA ARG A 193 10.72 -13.65 3.90
C ARG A 193 10.83 -14.95 3.12
N ARG A 194 10.58 -14.91 1.83
CA ARG A 194 10.86 -16.03 0.93
C ARG A 194 12.34 -16.04 0.62
N GLU A 195 13.00 -17.15 0.91
CA GLU A 195 14.44 -17.29 0.74
C GLU A 195 14.85 -17.22 -0.73
N ASP A 196 14.08 -17.83 -1.63
CA ASP A 196 14.28 -17.77 -3.07
C ASP A 196 14.24 -16.32 -3.63
N ILE A 197 13.34 -15.47 -3.11
CA ILE A 197 13.28 -14.04 -3.48
C ILE A 197 14.44 -13.27 -2.83
N ALA A 198 14.79 -13.57 -1.58
CA ALA A 198 15.92 -12.92 -0.90
C ALA A 198 17.28 -13.25 -1.57
N GLU A 199 17.43 -14.44 -2.13
CA GLU A 199 18.60 -14.81 -2.93
C GLU A 199 18.61 -14.10 -4.28
N LEU A 200 17.45 -13.96 -4.91
CA LEU A 200 17.29 -13.32 -6.21
C LEU A 200 17.50 -11.81 -6.14
N PHE A 201 17.00 -11.20 -5.08
CA PHE A 201 17.03 -9.75 -4.83
C PHE A 201 17.58 -9.43 -3.44
N PRO A 202 18.89 -9.61 -3.21
CA PRO A 202 19.48 -9.32 -1.90
C PRO A 202 19.43 -7.83 -1.58
N PRO A 203 19.19 -7.45 -0.30
CA PRO A 203 19.07 -6.06 0.10
C PRO A 203 20.41 -5.32 -0.07
N LYS A 204 20.38 -4.19 -0.77
CA LYS A 204 21.53 -3.30 -1.04
C LYS A 204 21.19 -1.83 -0.77
N LEU A 205 19.93 -1.52 -0.59
CA LEU A 205 19.40 -0.17 -0.46
C LEU A 205 18.94 0.10 0.98
N LYS A 206 18.71 1.37 1.29
CA LYS A 206 18.11 1.82 2.54
C LYS A 206 16.78 2.50 2.24
N ALA A 207 15.75 2.15 2.98
CA ALA A 207 14.45 2.77 2.82
C ALA A 207 13.96 3.43 4.11
N ILE A 208 13.33 4.58 3.96
CA ILE A 208 12.67 5.30 5.05
C ILE A 208 11.20 5.55 4.71
N ALA A 209 10.40 5.74 5.73
CA ALA A 209 9.00 6.10 5.57
C ALA A 209 8.53 6.98 6.72
N PRO A 210 7.48 7.80 6.54
CA PRO A 210 6.83 8.48 7.64
C PRO A 210 6.08 7.47 8.52
N THR A 211 5.93 7.79 9.80
CA THR A 211 5.13 6.98 10.73
C THR A 211 3.64 7.00 10.40
N VAL A 212 3.18 8.01 9.66
CA VAL A 212 1.82 8.14 9.11
C VAL A 212 1.95 8.52 7.65
N ASN A 213 1.26 7.82 6.78
CA ASN A 213 1.31 8.08 5.35
C ASN A 213 0.91 9.52 5.00
N PHE A 214 1.60 10.10 4.04
CA PHE A 214 1.28 11.41 3.47
C PHE A 214 0.40 11.31 2.24
N ILE A 215 0.51 10.18 1.57
CA ILE A 215 -0.22 9.85 0.35
C ILE A 215 -0.83 8.47 0.53
N GLU A 216 -2.08 8.33 0.19
CA GLU A 216 -2.83 7.07 0.20
C GLU A 216 -3.33 6.75 -1.21
N GLN A 217 -3.84 5.55 -1.40
CA GLN A 217 -4.52 5.14 -2.64
C GLN A 217 -6.03 5.38 -2.52
N ASP A 218 -6.64 5.86 -3.61
CA ASP A 218 -8.09 5.90 -3.75
C ASP A 218 -8.61 4.47 -3.92
N ARG A 219 -9.06 3.82 -2.84
CA ARG A 219 -9.62 2.46 -2.89
C ARG A 219 -11.14 2.34 -3.03
N PRO A 220 -11.96 3.41 -3.16
CA PRO A 220 -13.37 3.25 -2.86
C PRO A 220 -14.21 2.67 -3.97
N HIS A 221 -14.00 2.15 -4.97
CA HIS A 221 -14.97 1.57 -5.95
C HIS A 221 -14.39 1.30 -7.35
N VAL A 222 -13.09 1.40 -7.52
CA VAL A 222 -12.48 1.05 -8.80
C VAL A 222 -11.95 -0.36 -8.70
N GLU A 223 -12.35 -1.23 -9.63
CA GLU A 223 -11.71 -2.54 -9.78
C GLU A 223 -10.21 -2.32 -9.93
N SER A 224 -9.43 -2.79 -8.94
CA SER A 224 -7.97 -2.76 -9.02
C SER A 224 -7.53 -3.45 -10.31
N SER A 225 -6.67 -2.83 -11.08
CA SER A 225 -6.12 -3.45 -12.29
C SER A 225 -5.13 -4.58 -11.95
N THR A 226 -4.62 -4.60 -10.73
CA THR A 226 -3.63 -5.57 -10.26
C THR A 226 -4.25 -6.71 -9.48
N GLU A 227 -5.30 -6.44 -8.71
CA GLU A 227 -5.99 -7.45 -7.91
C GLU A 227 -7.12 -8.08 -8.71
N PRO A 228 -7.29 -9.41 -8.70
CA PRO A 228 -8.55 -10.00 -9.11
C PRO A 228 -9.62 -9.39 -8.21
N ALA A 229 -10.69 -8.86 -8.83
CA ALA A 229 -11.83 -8.30 -8.12
C ALA A 229 -12.09 -9.12 -6.87
N ASN A 230 -12.10 -8.45 -5.71
CA ASN A 230 -12.05 -9.11 -4.41
C ASN A 230 -13.16 -10.17 -4.37
N THR A 231 -12.78 -11.37 -4.75
CA THR A 231 -13.71 -12.48 -5.04
C THR A 231 -14.47 -12.87 -3.78
N ASN A 232 -13.94 -12.52 -2.60
CA ASN A 232 -14.60 -12.87 -1.34
C ASN A 232 -15.80 -11.95 -1.05
N ILE A 233 -15.70 -10.63 -1.23
CA ILE A 233 -16.85 -9.73 -1.01
C ILE A 233 -17.89 -9.91 -2.11
N ASN A 234 -17.46 -10.08 -3.37
CA ASN A 234 -18.38 -10.33 -4.47
C ASN A 234 -18.90 -11.78 -4.52
N LEU A 235 -18.15 -12.77 -3.99
CA LEU A 235 -18.66 -14.13 -3.80
C LEU A 235 -19.69 -14.20 -2.65
N MET A 236 -19.45 -13.47 -1.56
CA MET A 236 -20.44 -13.35 -0.47
C MET A 236 -21.74 -12.68 -0.92
N LYS A 237 -21.66 -11.73 -1.88
CA LYS A 237 -22.85 -11.13 -2.52
C LYS A 237 -23.54 -12.07 -3.55
N LYS A 238 -22.85 -13.10 -4.07
CA LYS A 238 -23.38 -14.04 -5.11
C LYS A 238 -23.77 -15.42 -4.59
N THR A 239 -23.32 -15.82 -3.42
CA THR A 239 -23.73 -17.07 -2.77
C THR A 239 -24.81 -16.75 -1.73
N ASN A 240 -25.75 -17.65 -1.50
CA ASN A 240 -26.81 -17.56 -0.46
C ASN A 240 -26.26 -17.47 0.98
N GLN A 241 -25.15 -16.75 1.19
CA GLN A 241 -24.63 -16.48 2.53
C GLN A 241 -25.41 -15.32 3.18
N PRO A 242 -25.59 -15.33 4.49
CA PRO A 242 -26.28 -14.26 5.18
C PRO A 242 -25.62 -12.91 4.87
N TYR A 243 -26.43 -11.92 4.50
CA TYR A 243 -25.99 -10.55 4.31
C TYR A 243 -25.61 -9.96 5.68
N PHE A 244 -24.36 -9.54 5.80
CA PHE A 244 -23.89 -8.84 6.98
C PHE A 244 -23.83 -7.34 6.68
N GLU A 245 -24.73 -6.58 7.26
CA GLU A 245 -24.84 -5.14 7.10
C GLU A 245 -23.54 -4.41 7.52
N ILE A 246 -22.80 -4.96 8.47
CA ILE A 246 -21.52 -4.42 8.95
C ILE A 246 -20.44 -4.39 7.87
N LEU A 247 -20.56 -5.23 6.82
CA LEU A 247 -19.64 -5.26 5.67
C LEU A 247 -20.09 -4.36 4.51
N ASP A 248 -21.21 -3.65 4.66
CA ASP A 248 -21.73 -2.75 3.63
C ASP A 248 -21.41 -1.29 3.97
N ASP A 249 -20.24 -0.84 3.54
CA ASP A 249 -19.76 0.54 3.67
C ASP A 249 -20.06 1.42 2.45
N SER A 250 -20.92 0.95 1.55
CA SER A 250 -21.30 1.67 0.33
C SER A 250 -21.92 3.04 0.60
N ASP A 251 -22.51 3.24 1.78
CA ASP A 251 -22.89 4.54 2.34
C ASP A 251 -22.14 4.76 3.66
N TRP A 252 -20.93 5.30 3.56
CA TRP A 252 -20.03 5.52 4.69
C TRP A 252 -20.62 6.38 5.81
N ASP A 253 -21.43 7.40 5.48
CA ASP A 253 -22.03 8.25 6.51
C ASP A 253 -23.11 7.50 7.29
N THR A 254 -23.91 6.69 6.62
CA THR A 254 -24.85 5.78 7.27
C THR A 254 -24.14 4.73 8.10
N TRP A 255 -23.06 4.14 7.60
CA TRP A 255 -22.25 3.16 8.32
C TRP A 255 -21.66 3.78 9.60
N LYS A 256 -20.99 4.93 9.51
CA LYS A 256 -20.46 5.64 10.68
C LYS A 256 -21.54 5.93 11.74
N SER A 257 -22.69 6.40 11.30
CA SER A 257 -23.78 6.74 12.24
C SER A 257 -24.32 5.53 13.00
N LYS A 258 -24.19 4.34 12.44
CA LYS A 258 -24.66 3.07 12.99
C LYS A 258 -23.66 2.41 13.92
N TYR A 259 -22.39 2.41 13.51
CA TYR A 259 -21.34 1.56 14.08
C TYR A 259 -20.32 2.30 14.90
N LEU A 260 -20.09 3.59 14.66
CA LEU A 260 -19.24 4.41 15.51
C LEU A 260 -20.04 5.08 16.63
N ASN A 261 -19.40 5.25 17.78
CA ASN A 261 -19.96 6.09 18.83
C ASN A 261 -20.24 7.49 18.28
N HIS A 262 -21.35 8.08 18.67
CA HIS A 262 -21.82 9.36 18.14
C HIS A 262 -20.78 10.50 18.25
N THR A 263 -20.02 10.54 19.33
CA THR A 263 -18.96 11.54 19.54
C THR A 263 -17.76 11.25 18.64
N THR A 264 -17.37 9.97 18.49
CA THR A 264 -16.32 9.52 17.55
C THR A 264 -16.68 9.87 16.11
N ALA A 265 -17.91 9.58 15.69
CA ALA A 265 -18.39 9.87 14.35
C ALA A 265 -18.34 11.37 14.00
N LYS A 266 -18.37 12.26 15.00
CA LYS A 266 -18.22 13.72 14.84
C LYS A 266 -16.79 14.23 14.94
N GLY A 267 -15.82 13.36 15.30
CA GLY A 267 -14.44 13.77 15.52
C GLY A 267 -14.21 14.58 16.81
N GLU A 268 -15.12 14.50 17.76
CA GLU A 268 -15.04 15.21 19.05
C GLU A 268 -14.25 14.38 20.08
N TYR A 269 -13.05 13.97 19.74
CA TYR A 269 -12.25 13.00 20.52
C TYR A 269 -11.90 13.47 21.93
N ASP A 270 -11.66 14.76 22.12
CA ASP A 270 -11.31 15.34 23.43
C ASP A 270 -12.42 15.19 24.48
N LEU A 271 -13.66 14.97 24.05
CA LEU A 271 -14.81 14.79 24.93
C LEU A 271 -15.03 13.33 25.36
N MET A 272 -14.20 12.40 24.85
CA MET A 272 -14.43 10.96 24.99
C MET A 272 -13.34 10.26 25.78
N LEU A 273 -12.18 10.93 26.00
CA LEU A 273 -11.04 10.33 26.63
C LEU A 273 -11.20 10.34 28.16
N ASP A 274 -11.37 9.17 28.75
CA ASP A 274 -11.25 8.99 30.18
C ASP A 274 -9.79 8.67 30.53
N ASP A 275 -9.13 9.59 31.25
CA ASP A 275 -7.76 9.40 31.72
C ASP A 275 -7.74 8.46 32.93
N LEU A 276 -7.26 7.22 32.72
CA LEU A 276 -7.09 6.23 33.76
C LEU A 276 -5.77 6.37 34.52
N GLY A 277 -4.97 7.39 34.22
CA GLY A 277 -3.64 7.62 34.76
C GLY A 277 -2.53 6.85 34.03
N ASN A 278 -1.27 7.24 34.29
CA ASN A 278 -0.08 6.64 33.67
C ASN A 278 -0.07 6.67 32.12
N ASN A 279 -0.67 7.70 31.51
CA ASN A 279 -0.86 7.82 30.05
C ASN A 279 -1.72 6.69 29.45
N ILE A 280 -2.65 6.15 30.21
CA ILE A 280 -3.65 5.19 29.74
C ILE A 280 -4.98 5.93 29.62
N TYR A 281 -5.61 5.81 28.46
CA TYR A 281 -6.88 6.46 28.16
C TYR A 281 -7.89 5.40 27.72
N GLU A 282 -9.15 5.60 28.12
CA GLU A 282 -10.28 4.79 27.66
C GLU A 282 -11.23 5.69 26.86
N PHE A 283 -11.79 5.16 25.78
CA PHE A 283 -12.83 5.84 24.99
C PHE A 283 -13.73 4.84 24.27
N PRO A 284 -15.02 5.14 24.12
CA PRO A 284 -15.96 4.29 23.39
C PRO A 284 -15.85 4.56 21.89
N LEU A 285 -15.14 3.70 21.16
CA LEU A 285 -14.96 3.82 19.70
C LEU A 285 -16.20 3.34 18.94
N PHE A 286 -16.68 2.15 19.27
CA PHE A 286 -17.76 1.48 18.55
C PHE A 286 -19.05 1.45 19.36
N THR A 287 -20.17 1.32 18.63
CA THR A 287 -21.47 1.10 19.27
C THR A 287 -21.61 -0.39 19.67
N ASP A 288 -22.55 -0.67 20.59
CA ASP A 288 -22.93 -2.04 20.93
C ASP A 288 -23.42 -2.83 19.69
N LYS A 289 -23.97 -2.14 18.70
CA LYS A 289 -24.39 -2.77 17.45
C LYS A 289 -23.19 -3.28 16.67
N PHE A 290 -22.11 -2.49 16.56
CA PHE A 290 -20.86 -2.95 15.93
C PHE A 290 -20.36 -4.23 16.61
N CYS A 291 -20.24 -4.21 17.93
CA CYS A 291 -19.71 -5.36 18.68
C CYS A 291 -20.56 -6.62 18.44
N ARG A 292 -21.88 -6.51 18.48
CA ARG A 292 -22.76 -7.65 18.22
C ARG A 292 -22.66 -8.17 16.79
N ASP A 293 -22.65 -7.28 15.81
CA ASP A 293 -22.62 -7.66 14.39
C ASP A 293 -21.25 -8.25 14.02
N ALA A 294 -20.14 -7.70 14.58
CA ALA A 294 -18.80 -8.25 14.39
C ALA A 294 -18.67 -9.67 15.00
N ILE A 295 -19.20 -9.89 16.20
CA ILE A 295 -19.21 -11.21 16.82
C ILE A 295 -20.02 -12.18 15.98
N ALA A 296 -21.22 -11.80 15.54
CA ALA A 296 -22.08 -12.65 14.71
C ALA A 296 -21.41 -12.99 13.37
N LEU A 297 -20.67 -12.06 12.77
CA LEU A 297 -19.87 -12.28 11.59
C LEU A 297 -18.75 -13.28 11.85
N ALA A 298 -17.97 -13.08 12.93
CA ALA A 298 -16.88 -13.97 13.32
C ALA A 298 -17.35 -15.40 13.56
N GLU A 299 -18.45 -15.57 14.31
CA GLU A 299 -19.07 -16.87 14.57
C GLU A 299 -19.55 -17.55 13.28
N THR A 300 -20.09 -16.80 12.33
CA THR A 300 -20.60 -17.36 11.08
C THR A 300 -19.46 -17.77 10.13
N LEU A 301 -18.36 -17.04 10.12
CA LEU A 301 -17.23 -17.34 9.25
C LEU A 301 -16.32 -18.43 9.81
N ASP A 302 -16.44 -18.75 11.11
CA ASP A 302 -15.66 -19.80 11.82
C ASP A 302 -14.15 -19.72 11.55
N LYS A 303 -13.62 -18.48 11.58
CA LYS A 303 -12.17 -18.20 11.33
C LYS A 303 -11.36 -18.05 12.62
N TRP A 304 -11.88 -18.55 13.72
CA TRP A 304 -11.18 -18.50 14.98
C TRP A 304 -9.88 -19.32 14.98
N THR A 305 -8.82 -18.77 15.52
CA THR A 305 -7.53 -19.46 15.67
C THR A 305 -6.98 -19.27 17.07
N ILE A 306 -6.20 -20.23 17.55
CA ILE A 306 -5.49 -20.17 18.83
C ILE A 306 -3.98 -20.06 18.64
N ASP A 307 -3.48 -20.04 17.40
CA ASP A 307 -2.07 -20.21 17.10
C ASP A 307 -1.28 -18.91 17.04
N ARG A 308 -1.93 -17.75 17.27
CA ARG A 308 -1.30 -16.42 17.11
C ARG A 308 -0.45 -15.99 18.30
N HIS A 309 -0.73 -16.52 19.47
CA HIS A 309 -0.07 -16.11 20.71
C HIS A 309 0.66 -17.28 21.35
N GLU A 310 1.98 -17.33 21.19
CA GLU A 310 2.82 -18.44 21.70
C GLU A 310 2.73 -18.61 23.22
N PHE A 311 2.62 -17.51 23.96
CA PHE A 311 2.64 -17.54 25.44
C PHE A 311 1.26 -17.41 26.10
N TYR A 312 0.25 -16.94 25.36
CA TYR A 312 -1.10 -16.73 25.86
C TYR A 312 -2.11 -17.18 24.80
N PRO A 313 -2.33 -18.50 24.66
CA PRO A 313 -3.26 -19.00 23.65
C PRO A 313 -4.67 -18.49 23.92
N THR A 314 -5.17 -17.70 23.02
CA THR A 314 -6.54 -17.16 23.01
C THR A 314 -7.21 -17.51 21.69
N ASN A 315 -8.53 -17.76 21.74
CA ASN A 315 -9.30 -17.81 20.50
C ASN A 315 -9.46 -16.37 20.00
N ASP A 316 -8.90 -16.06 18.85
CA ASP A 316 -9.01 -14.76 18.24
C ASP A 316 -9.23 -14.84 16.72
N VAL A 317 -9.69 -13.74 16.15
CA VAL A 317 -9.79 -13.51 14.70
C VAL A 317 -9.50 -12.04 14.45
N LEU A 318 -8.73 -11.74 13.40
CA LEU A 318 -8.43 -10.35 13.06
C LEU A 318 -9.62 -9.72 12.31
N LEU A 319 -9.90 -8.44 12.60
CA LEU A 319 -10.95 -7.69 11.90
C LEU A 319 -10.78 -7.73 10.37
N PRO A 320 -9.57 -7.57 9.79
CA PRO A 320 -9.37 -7.72 8.35
C PRO A 320 -9.75 -9.10 7.79
N GLU A 321 -9.60 -10.17 8.58
CA GLU A 321 -10.01 -11.52 8.16
C GLU A 321 -11.52 -11.68 8.09
N LEU A 322 -12.24 -10.79 8.78
CA LEU A 322 -13.69 -10.67 8.71
C LEU A 322 -14.14 -9.72 7.58
N GLY A 323 -13.20 -9.01 6.92
CA GLY A 323 -13.48 -7.97 5.96
C GLY A 323 -13.84 -6.62 6.61
N LEU A 324 -13.39 -6.38 7.83
CA LEU A 324 -13.55 -5.16 8.61
C LEU A 324 -12.18 -4.49 8.76
N ASP A 325 -11.71 -3.80 7.73
CA ASP A 325 -10.41 -3.10 7.64
C ASP A 325 -10.56 -1.60 7.42
#